data_78e417b6afda0d64b7a9eb9037ed5073
#
_entry.id   78e417b6afda0d64b7a9eb9037ed5073
#
_cell.length_a   1.000
_cell.length_b   1.000
_cell.length_c   1.000
_cell.angle_alpha   90.00
_cell.angle_beta   90.00
_cell.angle_gamma   90.00
#
_symmetry.space_group_name_H-M   'P 1'
#
loop_
_entity.id
_entity.type
_entity.pdbx_description
1 polymer ?
#
loop_
_entity_poly.entity_id
_entity_poly.type
_entity_poly.pdbx_seq_one_letter_code
_entity_poly.pdbx_strand_id
1 'polypeptide(L)'
;VQKLAAKAGQIDALFIPEQAENMAALAGLLAANGLDGKKVQILGTGLWNDSRVLNLPALQGAWFAAPDNAGFNAFAGRYRARYASEPARIATLAYDAVALVAALARTQGDARFSESVLTSPTGFNGTDGLFRFTIEGLNERGLNVLEVRNGAAAPVSPAPKTFASGT
;
A
#
# COMPACT_ATOMS: atom_id res chain seq x y z
N VAL A 1 20.91 -2.12 -13.06
CA VAL A 1 20.43 -3.50 -13.24
C VAL A 1 21.61 -4.45 -13.42
N GLN A 2 22.54 -4.22 -14.37
CA GLN A 2 23.68 -5.13 -14.66
C GLN A 2 24.51 -5.49 -13.43
N LYS A 3 24.83 -4.52 -12.55
CA LYS A 3 25.57 -4.77 -11.30
C LYS A 3 24.80 -5.67 -10.32
N LEU A 4 23.47 -5.60 -10.33
CA LEU A 4 22.61 -6.49 -9.54
C LEU A 4 22.56 -7.89 -10.15
N ALA A 5 22.44 -7.97 -11.47
CA ALA A 5 22.40 -9.24 -12.19
C ALA A 5 23.64 -10.11 -11.92
N ALA A 6 24.83 -9.50 -11.83
CA ALA A 6 26.05 -10.19 -11.47
C ALA A 6 26.02 -10.82 -10.05
N LYS A 7 25.11 -10.40 -9.19
CA LYS A 7 24.90 -10.89 -7.83
C LYS A 7 23.60 -11.67 -7.65
N ALA A 8 22.87 -11.97 -8.73
CA ALA A 8 21.54 -12.58 -8.66
C ALA A 8 21.48 -13.87 -7.82
N GLY A 9 22.54 -14.69 -7.84
CA GLY A 9 22.64 -15.90 -7.01
C GLY A 9 22.85 -15.65 -5.50
N GLN A 10 22.99 -14.40 -5.09
CA GLN A 10 23.17 -13.97 -3.69
C GLN A 10 21.99 -13.11 -3.19
N ILE A 11 20.95 -12.95 -4.02
CA ILE A 11 19.78 -12.09 -3.74
C ILE A 11 18.55 -12.98 -3.69
N ASP A 12 17.88 -13.06 -2.54
CA ASP A 12 16.63 -13.78 -2.37
C ASP A 12 15.43 -12.92 -2.78
N ALA A 13 15.49 -11.61 -2.51
CA ALA A 13 14.43 -10.67 -2.82
C ALA A 13 14.95 -9.33 -3.33
N LEU A 14 14.20 -8.68 -4.22
CA LEU A 14 14.50 -7.35 -4.76
C LEU A 14 13.32 -6.42 -4.53
N PHE A 15 13.50 -5.42 -3.66
CA PHE A 15 12.50 -4.39 -3.41
C PHE A 15 12.65 -3.22 -4.39
N ILE A 16 11.55 -2.86 -5.07
CA ILE A 16 11.51 -1.83 -6.12
C ILE A 16 10.42 -0.81 -5.79
N PRO A 17 10.74 0.29 -5.11
CA PRO A 17 9.78 1.35 -4.79
C PRO A 17 9.58 2.34 -5.95
N GLU A 18 9.32 1.81 -7.15
CA GLU A 18 9.18 2.62 -8.36
C GLU A 18 7.71 2.84 -8.72
N GLN A 19 7.42 3.91 -9.44
CA GLN A 19 6.09 4.26 -9.92
C GLN A 19 5.70 3.47 -11.16
N ALA A 20 4.38 3.32 -11.38
CA ALA A 20 3.84 2.52 -12.47
C ALA A 20 4.34 2.94 -13.86
N GLU A 21 4.55 4.24 -14.05
CA GLU A 21 5.01 4.83 -15.32
C GLU A 21 6.37 4.27 -15.78
N ASN A 22 7.27 4.04 -14.85
CA ASN A 22 8.64 3.60 -15.14
C ASN A 22 8.78 2.07 -15.12
N MET A 23 7.77 1.37 -14.57
CA MET A 23 7.88 -0.07 -14.32
C MET A 23 8.00 -0.90 -15.60
N ALA A 24 7.37 -0.49 -16.70
CA ALA A 24 7.47 -1.25 -17.96
C ALA A 24 8.91 -1.32 -18.48
N ALA A 25 9.61 -0.17 -18.48
CA ALA A 25 11.01 -0.11 -18.89
C ALA A 25 11.94 -0.88 -17.92
N LEU A 26 11.72 -0.70 -16.61
CA LEU A 26 12.52 -1.35 -15.59
C LEU A 26 12.32 -2.88 -15.59
N ALA A 27 11.09 -3.36 -15.70
CA ALA A 27 10.76 -4.78 -15.76
C ALA A 27 11.40 -5.46 -16.97
N GLY A 28 11.39 -4.79 -18.14
CA GLY A 28 12.11 -5.26 -19.33
C GLY A 28 13.62 -5.38 -19.10
N LEU A 29 14.23 -4.40 -18.45
CA LEU A 29 15.66 -4.43 -18.09
C LEU A 29 15.99 -5.52 -17.08
N LEU A 30 15.13 -5.77 -16.08
CA LEU A 30 15.30 -6.84 -15.12
C LEU A 30 15.27 -8.21 -15.81
N ALA A 31 14.25 -8.46 -16.63
CA ALA A 31 14.09 -9.69 -17.38
C ALA A 31 15.26 -9.95 -18.32
N ALA A 32 15.70 -8.94 -19.09
CA ALA A 32 16.85 -9.03 -20.01
C ALA A 32 18.18 -9.36 -19.30
N ASN A 33 18.26 -9.09 -18.00
CA ASN A 33 19.46 -9.38 -17.18
C ASN A 33 19.25 -10.60 -16.26
N GLY A 34 18.21 -11.41 -16.46
CA GLY A 34 17.97 -12.64 -15.70
C GLY A 34 17.54 -12.45 -14.25
N LEU A 35 17.05 -11.23 -13.91
CA LEU A 35 16.42 -10.90 -12.63
C LEU A 35 14.90 -11.00 -12.81
N ASP A 36 14.40 -12.20 -12.96
CA ASP A 36 12.96 -12.47 -13.07
C ASP A 36 12.39 -13.07 -11.77
N GLY A 37 11.07 -13.03 -11.63
CA GLY A 37 10.37 -13.54 -10.45
C GLY A 37 10.51 -15.07 -10.21
N LYS A 38 11.20 -15.80 -11.07
CA LYS A 38 11.49 -17.23 -10.88
C LYS A 38 12.74 -17.46 -10.04
N LYS A 39 13.66 -16.50 -10.05
CA LYS A 39 14.96 -16.59 -9.36
C LYS A 39 15.03 -15.69 -8.14
N VAL A 40 14.39 -14.54 -8.20
CA VAL A 40 14.43 -13.51 -7.14
C VAL A 40 13.02 -13.08 -6.86
N GLN A 41 12.59 -13.11 -5.59
CA GLN A 41 11.28 -12.58 -5.23
C GLN A 41 11.25 -11.07 -5.43
N ILE A 42 10.46 -10.60 -6.39
CA ILE A 42 10.31 -9.17 -6.64
C ILE A 42 9.25 -8.61 -5.71
N LEU A 43 9.59 -7.51 -5.03
CA LEU A 43 8.74 -6.84 -4.05
C LEU A 43 8.51 -5.39 -4.47
N GLY A 44 7.29 -4.91 -4.31
CA GLY A 44 6.89 -3.55 -4.64
C GLY A 44 6.08 -2.86 -3.56
N THR A 45 5.59 -1.68 -3.89
CA THR A 45 4.73 -0.86 -3.03
C THR A 45 3.30 -0.81 -3.58
N GLY A 46 2.38 -0.18 -2.83
CA GLY A 46 0.99 0.06 -3.27
C GLY A 46 0.85 0.84 -4.58
N LEU A 47 1.91 1.50 -5.05
CA LEU A 47 1.96 2.13 -6.38
C LEU A 47 1.85 1.12 -7.54
N TRP A 48 2.06 -0.18 -7.26
CA TRP A 48 1.92 -1.25 -8.23
C TRP A 48 0.49 -1.74 -8.41
N ASN A 49 -0.45 -1.27 -7.60
CA ASN A 49 -1.87 -1.55 -7.78
C ASN A 49 -2.46 -0.74 -8.95
N ASP A 50 -1.87 -0.92 -10.12
CA ASP A 50 -2.16 -0.22 -11.37
C ASP A 50 -2.12 -1.23 -12.53
N SER A 51 -3.09 -1.15 -13.42
CA SER A 51 -3.21 -2.08 -14.55
C SER A 51 -1.95 -2.11 -15.44
N ARG A 52 -1.22 -1.00 -15.54
CA ARG A 52 0.04 -0.91 -16.29
C ARG A 52 1.14 -1.81 -15.71
N VAL A 53 1.13 -2.02 -14.39
CA VAL A 53 2.07 -2.89 -13.68
C VAL A 53 1.55 -4.33 -13.64
N LEU A 54 0.27 -4.50 -13.29
CA LEU A 54 -0.35 -5.82 -13.13
C LEU A 54 -0.33 -6.67 -14.41
N ASN A 55 -0.32 -6.02 -15.58
CA ASN A 55 -0.25 -6.70 -16.87
C ASN A 55 1.19 -6.97 -17.37
N LEU A 56 2.24 -6.60 -16.64
CA LEU A 56 3.61 -6.83 -17.07
C LEU A 56 4.00 -8.30 -16.89
N PRO A 57 4.39 -9.02 -17.96
CA PRO A 57 4.75 -10.44 -17.87
C PRO A 57 5.94 -10.69 -16.92
N ALA A 58 6.92 -9.78 -16.90
CA ALA A 58 8.12 -9.90 -16.07
C ALA A 58 7.84 -9.72 -14.56
N LEU A 59 6.68 -9.23 -14.18
CA LEU A 59 6.27 -9.02 -12.79
C LEU A 59 5.24 -10.06 -12.29
N GLN A 60 4.86 -11.03 -13.11
CA GLN A 60 3.97 -12.09 -12.65
C GLN A 60 4.66 -12.87 -11.52
N GLY A 61 3.94 -13.07 -10.39
CA GLY A 61 4.48 -13.63 -9.15
C GLY A 61 5.13 -12.63 -8.21
N ALA A 62 5.32 -11.37 -8.61
CA ALA A 62 5.83 -10.32 -7.74
C ALA A 62 4.81 -9.95 -6.65
N TRP A 63 5.28 -9.59 -5.46
CA TRP A 63 4.45 -9.20 -4.33
C TRP A 63 4.54 -7.70 -4.06
N PHE A 64 3.46 -7.12 -3.56
CA PHE A 64 3.43 -5.74 -3.10
C PHE A 64 2.44 -5.55 -1.96
N ALA A 65 2.70 -4.56 -1.12
CA ALA A 65 1.82 -4.22 -0.01
C ALA A 65 0.87 -3.08 -0.43
N ALA A 66 -0.43 -3.27 -0.23
CA ALA A 66 -1.44 -2.24 -0.52
C ALA A 66 -2.66 -2.37 0.39
N PRO A 67 -3.42 -1.28 0.62
CA PRO A 67 -4.72 -1.35 1.25
C PRO A 67 -5.71 -2.19 0.43
N ASP A 68 -6.77 -2.67 1.08
CA ASP A 68 -7.91 -3.27 0.38
C ASP A 68 -8.60 -2.22 -0.50
N ASN A 69 -8.98 -2.62 -1.70
CA ASN A 69 -9.65 -1.73 -2.65
C ASN A 69 -11.13 -1.46 -2.30
N ALA A 70 -11.77 -2.26 -1.43
CA ALA A 70 -13.18 -2.10 -1.10
C ALA A 70 -13.49 -0.73 -0.51
N GLY A 71 -12.65 -0.25 0.43
CA GLY A 71 -12.80 1.07 1.03
C GLY A 71 -12.65 2.19 0.01
N PHE A 72 -11.61 2.13 -0.83
CA PHE A 72 -11.43 3.11 -1.90
C PHE A 72 -12.61 3.10 -2.89
N ASN A 73 -13.09 1.94 -3.31
CA ASN A 73 -14.20 1.84 -4.26
C ASN A 73 -15.48 2.46 -3.69
N ALA A 74 -15.77 2.23 -2.42
CA ALA A 74 -16.91 2.86 -1.73
C ALA A 74 -16.74 4.39 -1.64
N PHE A 75 -15.54 4.87 -1.32
CA PHE A 75 -15.20 6.30 -1.32
C PHE A 75 -15.37 6.91 -2.71
N ALA A 76 -14.78 6.29 -3.74
CA ALA A 76 -14.82 6.75 -5.12
C ALA A 76 -16.26 6.81 -5.65
N GLY A 77 -17.11 5.85 -5.30
CA GLY A 77 -18.54 5.88 -5.64
C GLY A 77 -19.26 7.12 -5.09
N ARG A 78 -19.05 7.45 -3.80
CA ARG A 78 -19.61 8.66 -3.19
C ARG A 78 -19.05 9.94 -3.81
N TYR A 79 -17.74 9.95 -4.10
CA TYR A 79 -17.07 11.09 -4.72
C TYR A 79 -17.61 11.37 -6.12
N ARG A 80 -17.73 10.33 -6.99
CA ARG A 80 -18.32 10.45 -8.32
C ARG A 80 -19.76 10.98 -8.28
N ALA A 81 -20.58 10.45 -7.37
CA ALA A 81 -21.96 10.90 -7.20
C ALA A 81 -22.06 12.39 -6.82
N ARG A 82 -21.08 12.92 -6.10
CA ARG A 82 -21.07 14.31 -5.61
C ARG A 82 -20.40 15.28 -6.59
N TYR A 83 -19.34 14.86 -7.29
CA TYR A 83 -18.46 15.74 -8.05
C TYR A 83 -18.38 15.40 -9.55
N ALA A 84 -19.06 14.34 -10.00
CA ALA A 84 -19.05 13.86 -11.39
C ALA A 84 -17.63 13.62 -11.96
N SER A 85 -16.65 13.28 -11.10
CA SER A 85 -15.26 13.03 -11.45
C SER A 85 -14.66 11.92 -10.61
N GLU A 86 -13.54 11.34 -11.05
CA GLU A 86 -12.80 10.33 -10.30
C GLU A 86 -11.88 10.98 -9.25
N PRO A 87 -11.85 10.46 -8.00
CA PRO A 87 -10.89 10.91 -7.02
C PRO A 87 -9.49 10.34 -7.32
N ALA A 88 -8.45 11.10 -7.01
CA ALA A 88 -7.11 10.54 -6.95
C ALA A 88 -7.04 9.46 -5.85
N ARG A 89 -6.24 8.38 -6.07
CA ARG A 89 -6.12 7.28 -5.09
C ARG A 89 -5.70 7.78 -3.70
N ILE A 90 -4.82 8.78 -3.65
CA ILE A 90 -4.30 9.38 -2.41
C ILE A 90 -5.35 10.21 -1.64
N ALA A 91 -6.49 10.55 -2.26
CA ALA A 91 -7.53 11.38 -1.62
C ALA A 91 -8.13 10.73 -0.36
N THR A 92 -8.07 9.39 -0.24
CA THR A 92 -8.49 8.68 0.98
C THR A 92 -7.70 9.10 2.21
N LEU A 93 -6.42 9.47 2.08
CA LEU A 93 -5.62 9.93 3.22
C LEU A 93 -6.18 11.24 3.80
N ALA A 94 -6.54 12.19 2.95
CA ALA A 94 -7.15 13.45 3.38
C ALA A 94 -8.55 13.21 3.96
N TYR A 95 -9.33 12.32 3.34
CA TYR A 95 -10.65 11.95 3.84
C TYR A 95 -10.55 11.32 5.23
N ASP A 96 -9.66 10.36 5.44
CA ASP A 96 -9.46 9.68 6.72
C ASP A 96 -8.95 10.64 7.80
N ALA A 97 -8.05 11.58 7.44
CA ALA A 97 -7.57 12.60 8.37
C ALA A 97 -8.73 13.48 8.90
N VAL A 98 -9.58 13.98 8.00
CA VAL A 98 -10.75 14.80 8.41
C VAL A 98 -11.75 13.96 9.20
N ALA A 99 -12.00 12.72 8.79
CA ALA A 99 -12.91 11.82 9.50
C ALA A 99 -12.40 11.51 10.92
N LEU A 100 -11.10 11.29 11.09
CA LEU A 100 -10.46 11.11 12.41
C LEU A 100 -10.64 12.35 13.28
N VAL A 101 -10.30 13.54 12.77
CA VAL A 101 -10.47 14.80 13.51
C VAL A 101 -11.92 14.98 13.98
N ALA A 102 -12.88 14.74 13.08
CA ALA A 102 -14.29 14.85 13.42
C ALA A 102 -14.76 13.82 14.46
N ALA A 103 -14.23 12.60 14.41
CA ALA A 103 -14.54 11.56 15.38
C ALA A 103 -13.96 11.90 16.77
N LEU A 104 -12.69 12.27 16.83
CA LEU A 104 -12.02 12.64 18.09
C LEU A 104 -12.67 13.87 18.74
N ALA A 105 -13.02 14.88 17.94
CA ALA A 105 -13.71 16.07 18.44
C ALA A 105 -15.06 15.76 19.13
N ARG A 106 -15.73 14.69 18.69
CA ARG A 106 -17.02 14.27 19.28
C ARG A 106 -16.88 13.35 20.49
N THR A 107 -15.78 12.57 20.58
CA THR A 107 -15.69 11.47 21.55
C THR A 107 -14.69 11.71 22.68
N GLN A 108 -13.70 12.59 22.50
CA GLN A 108 -12.55 12.73 23.41
C GLN A 108 -12.55 14.05 24.22
N GLY A 109 -13.58 14.87 24.12
CA GLY A 109 -13.69 16.12 24.86
C GLY A 109 -12.45 17.02 24.71
N ASP A 110 -11.91 17.52 25.81
CA ASP A 110 -10.75 18.42 25.78
C ASP A 110 -9.42 17.71 25.45
N ALA A 111 -9.34 16.40 25.65
CA ALA A 111 -8.15 15.59 25.36
C ALA A 111 -8.06 15.13 23.88
N ARG A 112 -9.03 15.53 23.03
CA ARG A 112 -9.24 15.01 21.67
C ARG A 112 -8.03 14.96 20.75
N PHE A 113 -7.05 15.82 20.96
CA PHE A 113 -5.83 15.88 20.16
C PHE A 113 -4.55 15.76 20.99
N SER A 114 -4.66 15.22 22.21
CA SER A 114 -3.49 14.94 23.02
C SER A 114 -2.63 13.85 22.36
N GLU A 115 -1.35 13.85 22.66
CA GLU A 115 -0.41 12.85 22.17
C GLU A 115 -0.92 11.44 22.49
N SER A 116 -1.34 11.18 23.72
CA SER A 116 -1.84 9.87 24.16
C SER A 116 -3.06 9.37 23.38
N VAL A 117 -3.93 10.28 22.91
CA VAL A 117 -5.07 9.92 22.06
C VAL A 117 -4.62 9.66 20.63
N LEU A 118 -3.78 10.54 20.07
CA LEU A 118 -3.31 10.42 18.68
C LEU A 118 -2.39 9.22 18.49
N THR A 119 -1.55 8.88 19.48
CA THR A 119 -0.63 7.74 19.43
C THR A 119 -1.21 6.46 20.06
N SER A 120 -2.53 6.35 20.11
CA SER A 120 -3.20 5.16 20.63
C SER A 120 -2.62 3.88 20.02
N PRO A 121 -2.14 2.91 20.82
CA PRO A 121 -1.55 1.68 20.31
C PRO A 121 -2.52 0.82 19.54
N THR A 122 -3.82 0.95 19.78
CA THR A 122 -4.86 0.25 19.03
C THR A 122 -5.08 0.83 17.63
N GLY A 123 -4.65 2.09 17.42
CA GLY A 123 -4.83 2.80 16.17
C GLY A 123 -6.28 3.18 15.86
N PHE A 124 -6.52 3.48 14.60
CA PHE A 124 -7.78 3.95 14.05
C PHE A 124 -8.14 3.17 12.79
N ASN A 125 -9.43 3.04 12.51
CA ASN A 125 -9.91 2.44 11.27
C ASN A 125 -10.32 3.55 10.29
N GLY A 126 -9.66 3.57 9.13
CA GLY A 126 -9.96 4.47 8.03
C GLY A 126 -10.51 3.74 6.80
N THR A 127 -10.69 4.50 5.74
CA THR A 127 -11.13 4.00 4.43
C THR A 127 -10.14 2.98 3.85
N ASP A 128 -8.84 3.19 4.08
CA ASP A 128 -7.76 2.29 3.66
C ASP A 128 -7.32 1.30 4.75
N GLY A 129 -8.23 1.01 5.70
CA GLY A 129 -8.00 0.04 6.77
C GLY A 129 -7.37 0.64 8.02
N LEU A 130 -6.76 -0.23 8.81
CA LEU A 130 -6.19 0.10 10.11
C LEU A 130 -4.92 0.95 9.96
N PHE A 131 -4.81 2.01 10.76
CA PHE A 131 -3.60 2.84 10.86
C PHE A 131 -3.39 3.37 12.28
N ARG A 132 -2.16 3.71 12.62
CA ARG A 132 -1.82 4.42 13.86
C ARG A 132 -0.68 5.40 13.64
N PHE A 133 -0.56 6.35 14.55
CA PHE A 133 0.62 7.23 14.62
C PHE A 133 1.56 6.74 15.74
N THR A 134 2.84 6.85 15.48
CA THR A 134 3.88 6.58 16.48
C THR A 134 4.27 7.87 17.19
N ILE A 135 4.95 7.74 18.34
CA ILE A 135 5.43 8.90 19.13
C ILE A 135 6.47 9.73 18.34
N GLU A 136 7.15 9.11 17.37
CA GLU A 136 8.09 9.79 16.47
C GLU A 136 7.39 10.58 15.36
N GLY A 137 6.06 10.60 15.33
CA GLY A 137 5.27 11.31 14.31
C GLY A 137 5.15 10.56 12.96
N LEU A 138 5.55 9.30 12.90
CA LEU A 138 5.36 8.45 11.74
C LEU A 138 3.98 7.78 11.77
N ASN A 139 3.52 7.25 10.62
CA ASN A 139 2.35 6.41 10.60
C ASN A 139 2.70 4.96 10.25
N GLU A 140 1.94 4.05 10.82
CA GLU A 140 1.94 2.62 10.48
C GLU A 140 0.57 2.25 9.94
N ARG A 141 0.53 1.34 8.95
CA ARG A 141 -0.71 0.88 8.32
C ARG A 141 -0.76 -0.63 8.23
N GLY A 142 -1.93 -1.19 8.48
CA GLY A 142 -2.23 -2.56 8.12
C GLY A 142 -2.47 -2.67 6.61
N LEU A 143 -1.61 -3.42 5.92
CA LEU A 143 -1.70 -3.60 4.47
C LEU A 143 -1.87 -5.08 4.14
N ASN A 144 -2.61 -5.38 3.07
CA ASN A 144 -2.59 -6.69 2.44
C ASN A 144 -1.25 -6.91 1.75
N VAL A 145 -0.78 -8.16 1.72
CA VAL A 145 0.22 -8.58 0.74
C VAL A 145 -0.52 -9.15 -0.46
N LEU A 146 -0.24 -8.60 -1.62
CA LEU A 146 -0.86 -8.94 -2.89
C LEU A 146 0.20 -9.48 -3.85
N GLU A 147 -0.22 -10.40 -4.73
CA GLU A 147 0.62 -10.94 -5.80
C GLU A 147 0.09 -10.45 -7.15
N VAL A 148 1.00 -10.08 -8.05
CA VAL A 148 0.68 -9.83 -9.46
C VAL A 148 0.40 -11.16 -10.13
N ARG A 149 -0.87 -11.44 -10.44
CA ARG A 149 -1.31 -12.72 -11.01
C ARG A 149 -2.34 -12.51 -12.12
N ASN A 150 -1.98 -12.90 -13.34
CA ASN A 150 -2.89 -12.86 -14.51
C ASN A 150 -3.54 -11.47 -14.74
N GLY A 151 -2.76 -10.41 -14.61
CA GLY A 151 -3.26 -9.03 -14.79
C GLY A 151 -4.06 -8.47 -13.61
N ALA A 152 -4.10 -9.18 -12.49
CA ALA A 152 -4.83 -8.79 -11.29
C ALA A 152 -3.93 -8.80 -10.04
N ALA A 153 -4.36 -8.09 -9.01
CA ALA A 153 -3.78 -8.14 -7.67
C ALA A 153 -4.49 -9.24 -6.86
N ALA A 154 -3.85 -10.38 -6.69
CA ALA A 154 -4.38 -11.52 -5.96
C ALA A 154 -3.93 -11.50 -4.49
N PRO A 155 -4.82 -11.68 -3.50
CA PRO A 155 -4.43 -11.66 -2.10
C PRO A 155 -3.57 -12.87 -1.74
N VAL A 156 -2.42 -12.61 -1.07
CA VAL A 156 -1.51 -13.59 -0.47
C VAL A 156 -1.69 -13.63 1.04
N SER A 157 -1.73 -12.45 1.66
CA SER A 157 -1.97 -12.33 3.11
C SER A 157 -2.88 -11.13 3.38
N PRO A 158 -3.94 -11.28 4.19
CA PRO A 158 -4.82 -10.18 4.52
C PRO A 158 -4.14 -9.15 5.43
N ALA A 159 -4.62 -7.91 5.38
CA ALA A 159 -4.23 -6.88 6.32
C ALA A 159 -4.55 -7.29 7.77
N PRO A 160 -3.71 -6.95 8.74
CA PRO A 160 -4.00 -7.17 10.14
C PRO A 160 -5.25 -6.38 10.55
N LYS A 161 -6.09 -6.97 11.40
CA LYS A 161 -7.27 -6.31 11.96
C LYS A 161 -6.96 -5.53 13.26
N THR A 162 -5.83 -5.79 13.85
CA THR A 162 -5.32 -5.11 15.05
C THR A 162 -3.82 -4.94 14.92
N PHE A 163 -3.25 -3.89 15.50
CA PHE A 163 -1.80 -3.86 15.70
C PHE A 163 -1.46 -4.82 16.84
N ALA A 164 -0.42 -5.63 16.66
CA ALA A 164 0.13 -6.43 17.74
C ALA A 164 0.57 -5.46 18.86
N SER A 165 0.17 -5.76 20.10
CA SER A 165 0.74 -5.09 21.27
C SER A 165 2.24 -5.36 21.23
N GLY A 166 3.06 -4.31 21.18
CA GLY A 166 4.50 -4.47 21.18
C GLY A 166 4.91 -5.33 22.39
N THR A 167 5.65 -6.37 22.11
CA THR A 167 6.36 -7.19 23.13
C THR A 167 7.55 -6.41 23.61
#